data_d758c5fcafc3679f681f5606b8401654
#
_entry.id   d758c5fcafc3679f681f5606b8401654
#
_cell.length_a   1.000
_cell.length_b   1.000
_cell.length_c   1.000
_cell.angle_alpha   90.00
_cell.angle_beta   90.00
_cell.angle_gamma   90.00
#
_symmetry.space_group_name_H-M   'P 1'
#
loop_
_entity.id
_entity.type
_entity.pdbx_description
1 polymer ?
#
loop_
_entity_poly.entity_id
_entity_poly.type
_entity_poly.pdbx_seq_one_letter_code
_entity_poly.pdbx_strand_id
1 'polypeptide(L)'
;MATRYRITARTRDELFSESGGTCAICGQKFESSVLGLSHIIPLSAGGTSDKHNLIVTCPNCNRAFHTAPREIEFTRFLKAVLERHSGISEVKSEVTLGRDERFRADLTAKRRQHGREEFLLIECSTPQALAAAPITTALNRLITYRNLLGHGRMVLAVPATLLAQDIAALTVAGVEIWDLPYLIQAFSRQARDVSPSYFRTLLLTQQTLKFQTSRERQLINDLRTCRAGKEDWRLYQSIVGEILEYLLTPALDKPICELSDMPRANRRDFILPNYAKEGFWASMRDMYKADYVVIDAKNSGKRLRKSDVLQVAHYLKPRGVGLFGIIICRHGADEAGCRLSLREEWQEHEKLILILNDDDIEAMLVARFEGREPEDLIKLKIQQFRLSI
;
A
#
# COMPACT_ATOMS: atom_id res chain seq x y z
N MET A 1 -31.10 -17.51 17.61
CA MET A 1 -31.39 -18.15 16.30
C MET A 1 -30.38 -17.59 15.30
N ALA A 2 -29.42 -18.38 14.87
CA ALA A 2 -28.41 -17.94 13.90
C ALA A 2 -29.05 -17.82 12.52
N THR A 3 -29.17 -16.62 12.01
CA THR A 3 -29.59 -16.33 10.64
C THR A 3 -28.56 -17.00 9.72
N ARG A 4 -28.92 -18.13 9.09
CA ARG A 4 -28.12 -18.74 8.04
C ARG A 4 -28.09 -17.76 6.86
N TYR A 5 -27.03 -17.01 6.72
CA TYR A 5 -26.76 -16.18 5.54
C TYR A 5 -26.63 -17.11 4.33
N ARG A 6 -27.66 -17.15 3.51
CA ARG A 6 -27.71 -18.00 2.31
C ARG A 6 -26.98 -17.28 1.19
N ILE A 7 -25.91 -17.88 0.65
CA ILE A 7 -25.25 -17.37 -0.55
C ILE A 7 -26.28 -17.30 -1.67
N THR A 8 -26.46 -16.12 -2.30
CA THR A 8 -27.43 -15.96 -3.39
C THR A 8 -26.94 -16.64 -4.67
N ALA A 9 -27.87 -17.08 -5.53
CA ALA A 9 -27.50 -17.65 -6.84
C ALA A 9 -26.66 -16.65 -7.65
N ARG A 10 -27.05 -15.38 -7.67
CA ARG A 10 -26.30 -14.30 -8.34
C ARG A 10 -24.85 -14.18 -7.85
N THR A 11 -24.62 -14.14 -6.54
CA THR A 11 -23.27 -14.09 -5.96
C THR A 11 -22.44 -15.31 -6.36
N ARG A 12 -23.09 -16.47 -6.41
CA ARG A 12 -22.43 -17.71 -6.85
C ARG A 12 -21.99 -17.63 -8.31
N ASP A 13 -22.91 -17.25 -9.19
CA ASP A 13 -22.66 -17.18 -10.64
C ASP A 13 -21.57 -16.15 -10.97
N GLU A 14 -21.59 -14.99 -10.30
CA GLU A 14 -20.56 -13.96 -10.44
C GLU A 14 -19.18 -14.49 -10.04
N LEU A 15 -19.05 -15.17 -8.88
CA LEU A 15 -17.77 -15.72 -8.42
C LEU A 15 -17.23 -16.82 -9.33
N PHE A 16 -18.08 -17.71 -9.81
CA PHE A 16 -17.66 -18.76 -10.76
C PHE A 16 -17.23 -18.17 -12.10
N SER A 17 -17.94 -17.17 -12.61
CA SER A 17 -17.58 -16.46 -13.84
C SER A 17 -16.23 -15.74 -13.68
N GLU A 18 -16.05 -15.02 -12.60
CA GLU A 18 -14.79 -14.30 -12.30
C GLU A 18 -13.59 -15.22 -12.09
N SER A 19 -13.80 -16.42 -11.53
CA SER A 19 -12.73 -17.39 -11.30
C SER A 19 -12.17 -17.97 -12.61
N GLY A 20 -12.92 -17.91 -13.70
CA GLY A 20 -12.56 -18.54 -14.97
C GLY A 20 -12.25 -20.04 -14.84
N GLY A 21 -12.90 -20.73 -13.91
CA GLY A 21 -12.65 -22.14 -13.61
C GLY A 21 -11.36 -22.41 -12.82
N THR A 22 -10.78 -21.37 -12.18
CA THR A 22 -9.51 -21.49 -11.45
C THR A 22 -9.74 -21.57 -9.95
N CYS A 23 -9.12 -22.55 -9.28
CA CYS A 23 -9.12 -22.64 -7.82
C CYS A 23 -8.27 -21.50 -7.21
N ALA A 24 -8.88 -20.68 -6.33
CA ALA A 24 -8.21 -19.53 -5.72
C ALA A 24 -7.01 -19.91 -4.81
N ILE A 25 -6.94 -21.16 -4.35
CA ILE A 25 -5.88 -21.64 -3.44
C ILE A 25 -4.71 -22.25 -4.20
N CYS A 26 -4.93 -23.22 -5.11
CA CYS A 26 -3.84 -23.91 -5.81
C CYS A 26 -3.55 -23.33 -7.21
N GLY A 27 -4.39 -22.43 -7.72
CA GLY A 27 -4.22 -21.82 -9.04
C GLY A 27 -4.48 -22.77 -10.23
N GLN A 28 -4.89 -24.03 -9.98
CA GLN A 28 -5.20 -24.99 -11.05
C GLN A 28 -6.59 -24.75 -11.63
N LYS A 29 -6.74 -25.03 -12.92
CA LYS A 29 -8.04 -24.98 -13.64
C LYS A 29 -8.80 -26.29 -13.48
N PHE A 30 -10.10 -26.17 -13.30
CA PHE A 30 -11.05 -27.28 -13.17
C PHE A 30 -12.33 -26.94 -13.95
N GLU A 31 -13.12 -27.95 -14.26
CA GLU A 31 -14.49 -27.73 -14.73
C GLU A 31 -15.31 -27.07 -13.61
N SER A 32 -16.17 -26.13 -13.97
CA SER A 32 -16.98 -25.37 -13.01
C SER A 32 -17.88 -26.26 -12.14
N SER A 33 -18.27 -27.42 -12.64
CA SER A 33 -19.05 -28.44 -11.92
C SER A 33 -18.33 -29.06 -10.74
N VAL A 34 -16.99 -29.04 -10.74
CA VAL A 34 -16.13 -29.62 -9.69
C VAL A 34 -15.81 -28.59 -8.60
N LEU A 35 -15.90 -27.31 -8.93
CA LEU A 35 -15.55 -26.25 -8.01
C LEU A 35 -16.66 -25.93 -7.00
N GLY A 36 -16.26 -25.60 -5.78
CA GLY A 36 -17.14 -25.16 -4.69
C GLY A 36 -16.81 -23.77 -4.20
N LEU A 37 -17.67 -23.22 -3.33
CA LEU A 37 -17.42 -21.97 -2.60
C LEU A 37 -16.99 -22.27 -1.17
N SER A 38 -15.94 -21.58 -0.73
CA SER A 38 -15.44 -21.63 0.66
C SER A 38 -15.45 -20.25 1.27
N HIS A 39 -15.76 -20.13 2.56
CA HIS A 39 -15.62 -18.88 3.30
C HIS A 39 -14.13 -18.65 3.64
N ILE A 40 -13.61 -17.47 3.37
CA ILE A 40 -12.24 -17.06 3.73
C ILE A 40 -12.14 -16.98 5.25
N ILE A 41 -13.03 -16.22 5.87
CA ILE A 41 -13.23 -16.21 7.31
C ILE A 41 -14.40 -17.12 7.62
N PRO A 42 -14.24 -18.20 8.38
CA PRO A 42 -15.34 -19.08 8.74
C PRO A 42 -16.50 -18.33 9.42
N LEU A 43 -17.73 -18.74 9.16
CA LEU A 43 -18.90 -18.14 9.83
C LEU A 43 -18.82 -18.26 11.35
N SER A 44 -18.23 -19.35 11.87
CA SER A 44 -17.97 -19.55 13.29
C SER A 44 -16.95 -18.57 13.89
N ALA A 45 -16.15 -17.94 13.04
CA ALA A 45 -15.16 -16.92 13.41
C ALA A 45 -15.61 -15.50 13.06
N GLY A 46 -16.92 -15.29 12.88
CA GLY A 46 -17.49 -13.96 12.55
C GLY A 46 -17.46 -13.59 11.07
N GLY A 47 -17.12 -14.52 10.17
CA GLY A 47 -17.19 -14.28 8.73
C GLY A 47 -18.64 -14.11 8.25
N THR A 48 -18.81 -13.47 7.09
CA THR A 48 -20.11 -13.28 6.41
C THR A 48 -20.21 -14.15 5.16
N SER A 49 -21.40 -14.31 4.58
CA SER A 49 -21.61 -14.95 3.29
C SER A 49 -21.59 -13.96 2.12
N ASP A 50 -21.04 -12.77 2.33
CA ASP A 50 -20.89 -11.77 1.28
C ASP A 50 -19.81 -12.21 0.27
N LYS A 51 -19.94 -11.74 -0.97
CA LYS A 51 -19.06 -12.08 -2.09
C LYS A 51 -17.57 -12.00 -1.73
N HIS A 52 -17.18 -11.01 -0.97
CA HIS A 52 -15.79 -10.74 -0.59
C HIS A 52 -15.21 -11.69 0.47
N ASN A 53 -16.07 -12.42 1.18
CA ASN A 53 -15.62 -13.47 2.11
C ASN A 53 -15.73 -14.87 1.49
N LEU A 54 -15.95 -14.97 0.19
CA LEU A 54 -16.12 -16.23 -0.53
C LEU A 54 -15.04 -16.39 -1.59
N ILE A 55 -14.54 -17.60 -1.75
CA ILE A 55 -13.59 -17.98 -2.79
C ILE A 55 -14.03 -19.26 -3.48
N VAL A 56 -13.68 -19.39 -4.77
CA VAL A 56 -13.89 -20.60 -5.54
C VAL A 56 -12.72 -21.55 -5.29
N THR A 57 -13.01 -22.78 -4.85
CA THR A 57 -12.00 -23.78 -4.48
C THR A 57 -12.29 -25.14 -5.09
N CYS A 58 -11.24 -25.90 -5.42
CA CYS A 58 -11.38 -27.30 -5.79
C CYS A 58 -11.63 -28.17 -4.53
N PRO A 59 -12.21 -29.40 -4.68
CA PRO A 59 -12.52 -30.26 -3.53
C PRO A 59 -11.35 -30.57 -2.64
N ASN A 60 -10.15 -30.76 -3.20
CA ASN A 60 -8.94 -31.04 -2.43
C ASN A 60 -8.52 -29.85 -1.58
N CYS A 61 -8.47 -28.64 -2.18
CA CYS A 61 -8.15 -27.43 -1.43
C CYS A 61 -9.24 -27.10 -0.40
N ASN A 62 -10.51 -27.29 -0.72
CA ASN A 62 -11.61 -27.10 0.22
C ASN A 62 -11.50 -28.04 1.43
N ARG A 63 -11.18 -29.32 1.20
CA ARG A 63 -10.96 -30.27 2.26
C ARG A 63 -9.75 -29.94 3.11
N ALA A 64 -8.59 -29.67 2.49
CA ALA A 64 -7.39 -29.26 3.17
C ALA A 64 -7.60 -27.98 4.00
N PHE A 65 -8.38 -27.05 3.47
CA PHE A 65 -8.78 -25.83 4.15
C PHE A 65 -9.53 -26.06 5.48
N HIS A 66 -10.30 -27.15 5.57
CA HIS A 66 -11.07 -27.48 6.78
C HIS A 66 -10.36 -28.45 7.75
N THR A 67 -9.34 -29.16 7.31
CA THR A 67 -8.74 -30.29 8.03
C THR A 67 -7.26 -30.18 8.38
N ALA A 68 -6.49 -29.29 7.73
CA ALA A 68 -5.05 -29.18 7.95
C ALA A 68 -4.68 -28.43 9.25
N PRO A 69 -3.54 -28.75 9.89
CA PRO A 69 -2.97 -27.93 10.96
C PRO A 69 -2.55 -26.56 10.38
N ARG A 70 -3.42 -25.60 10.48
CA ARG A 70 -3.31 -24.28 9.85
C ARG A 70 -2.12 -23.47 10.36
N GLU A 71 -1.65 -23.76 11.57
CA GLU A 71 -0.51 -23.07 12.17
C GLU A 71 0.78 -23.32 11.39
N ILE A 72 1.06 -24.58 11.01
CA ILE A 72 2.21 -24.93 10.19
C ILE A 72 2.13 -24.28 8.80
N GLU A 73 0.94 -24.26 8.21
CA GLU A 73 0.73 -23.60 6.91
C GLU A 73 0.92 -22.09 7.00
N PHE A 74 0.43 -21.48 8.08
CA PHE A 74 0.64 -20.05 8.34
C PHE A 74 2.12 -19.73 8.55
N THR A 75 2.82 -20.51 9.36
CA THR A 75 4.26 -20.36 9.60
C THR A 75 5.06 -20.44 8.30
N ARG A 76 4.75 -21.43 7.43
CA ARG A 76 5.39 -21.56 6.11
C ARG A 76 5.09 -20.36 5.20
N PHE A 77 3.84 -19.93 5.17
CA PHE A 77 3.44 -18.75 4.41
C PHE A 77 4.18 -17.49 4.90
N LEU A 78 4.16 -17.24 6.21
CA LEU A 78 4.80 -16.06 6.79
C LEU A 78 6.33 -16.09 6.54
N LYS A 79 6.98 -17.24 6.69
CA LYS A 79 8.39 -17.42 6.34
C LYS A 79 8.67 -16.98 4.89
N ALA A 80 7.90 -17.52 3.94
CA ALA A 80 8.07 -17.22 2.52
C ALA A 80 7.86 -15.72 2.19
N VAL A 81 6.98 -15.05 2.92
CA VAL A 81 6.75 -13.60 2.82
C VAL A 81 7.91 -12.81 3.39
N LEU A 82 8.39 -13.18 4.58
CA LEU A 82 9.51 -12.51 5.25
C LEU A 82 10.82 -12.62 4.44
N GLU A 83 11.10 -13.78 3.83
CA GLU A 83 12.25 -14.00 2.96
C GLU A 83 12.27 -13.06 1.72
N ARG A 84 11.12 -12.51 1.34
CA ARG A 84 10.97 -11.57 0.21
C ARG A 84 10.95 -10.11 0.63
N HIS A 85 10.96 -9.85 1.93
CA HIS A 85 10.89 -8.49 2.45
C HIS A 85 12.28 -7.85 2.53
N SER A 86 12.52 -6.73 1.86
CA SER A 86 13.84 -6.08 1.75
C SER A 86 14.46 -5.63 3.09
N GLY A 87 13.62 -5.40 4.10
CA GLY A 87 14.07 -4.99 5.44
C GLY A 87 14.25 -6.17 6.42
N ILE A 88 14.08 -7.43 5.96
CA ILE A 88 14.16 -8.64 6.81
C ILE A 88 15.15 -9.61 6.18
N SER A 89 15.96 -10.23 7.03
CA SER A 89 17.00 -11.18 6.64
C SER A 89 17.11 -12.33 7.64
N GLU A 90 17.88 -13.35 7.29
CA GLU A 90 18.17 -14.53 8.14
C GLU A 90 16.91 -15.20 8.71
N VAL A 91 15.88 -15.36 7.88
CA VAL A 91 14.61 -15.99 8.30
C VAL A 91 14.81 -17.50 8.47
N LYS A 92 14.60 -18.00 9.68
CA LYS A 92 14.72 -19.41 10.01
C LYS A 92 13.46 -19.90 10.69
N SER A 93 13.08 -21.15 10.47
CA SER A 93 11.92 -21.81 11.11
C SER A 93 12.37 -22.90 12.09
N GLU A 94 11.53 -23.16 13.08
CA GLU A 94 11.72 -24.22 14.09
C GLU A 94 13.10 -24.16 14.76
N VAL A 95 13.49 -22.94 15.19
CA VAL A 95 14.81 -22.71 15.76
C VAL A 95 14.82 -23.16 17.22
N THR A 96 15.64 -24.15 17.53
CA THR A 96 15.90 -24.62 18.92
C THR A 96 16.59 -23.50 19.71
N LEU A 97 16.06 -23.18 20.87
CA LEU A 97 16.54 -22.14 21.75
C LEU A 97 17.24 -22.71 22.99
N GLY A 98 18.47 -22.28 23.20
CA GLY A 98 19.27 -22.75 24.30
C GLY A 98 19.80 -24.19 24.11
N ARG A 99 20.05 -24.91 25.25
CA ARG A 99 20.55 -26.29 25.23
C ARG A 99 19.43 -27.33 25.26
N ASP A 100 18.19 -26.91 25.45
CA ASP A 100 17.02 -27.79 25.60
C ASP A 100 16.21 -27.80 24.31
N GLU A 101 16.18 -28.91 23.60
CA GLU A 101 15.45 -29.09 22.36
C GLU A 101 13.93 -28.94 22.47
N ARG A 102 13.40 -28.86 23.68
CA ARG A 102 11.95 -28.66 23.92
C ARG A 102 11.48 -27.25 23.61
N PHE A 103 12.39 -26.28 23.55
CA PHE A 103 12.05 -24.86 23.27
C PHE A 103 12.42 -24.51 21.84
N ARG A 104 11.42 -24.37 21.00
CA ARG A 104 11.57 -23.99 19.58
C ARG A 104 10.70 -22.80 19.27
N ALA A 105 11.31 -21.75 18.71
CA ALA A 105 10.56 -20.64 18.12
C ALA A 105 10.07 -21.03 16.72
N ASP A 106 8.84 -20.67 16.39
CA ASP A 106 8.28 -20.95 15.06
C ASP A 106 9.10 -20.30 13.96
N LEU A 107 9.43 -19.01 14.14
CA LEU A 107 10.31 -18.26 13.23
C LEU A 107 11.26 -17.37 14.03
N THR A 108 12.46 -17.21 13.47
CA THR A 108 13.38 -16.14 13.86
C THR A 108 13.80 -15.36 12.60
N ALA A 109 14.10 -14.08 12.75
CA ALA A 109 14.55 -13.24 11.66
C ALA A 109 15.39 -12.07 12.19
N LYS A 110 16.11 -11.36 11.30
CA LYS A 110 16.69 -10.06 11.59
C LYS A 110 15.95 -8.99 10.80
N ARG A 111 15.56 -7.92 11.49
CA ARG A 111 14.93 -6.74 10.88
C ARG A 111 15.89 -5.57 10.91
N ARG A 112 16.04 -4.90 9.77
CA ARG A 112 16.80 -3.66 9.67
C ARG A 112 15.84 -2.47 9.65
N GLN A 113 15.92 -1.64 10.69
CA GLN A 113 15.10 -0.43 10.82
C GLN A 113 15.95 0.74 11.30
N HIS A 114 15.88 1.88 10.64
CA HIS A 114 16.68 3.10 10.97
C HIS A 114 18.18 2.82 11.15
N GLY A 115 18.76 1.96 10.30
CA GLY A 115 20.17 1.60 10.35
C GLY A 115 20.59 0.64 11.47
N ARG A 116 19.66 0.18 12.30
CA ARG A 116 19.89 -0.80 13.37
C ARG A 116 19.35 -2.17 12.98
N GLU A 117 20.06 -3.23 13.36
CA GLU A 117 19.57 -4.61 13.25
C GLU A 117 18.92 -5.02 14.56
N GLU A 118 17.73 -5.61 14.47
CA GLU A 118 16.97 -6.14 15.57
C GLU A 118 16.66 -7.62 15.32
N PHE A 119 16.92 -8.48 16.31
CA PHE A 119 16.58 -9.89 16.22
C PHE A 119 15.12 -10.11 16.62
N LEU A 120 14.35 -10.82 15.79
CA LEU A 120 12.95 -11.12 16.02
C LEU A 120 12.76 -12.56 16.47
N LEU A 121 11.96 -12.74 17.51
CA LEU A 121 11.42 -14.02 17.98
C LEU A 121 9.94 -14.03 17.66
N ILE A 122 9.53 -14.84 16.70
CA ILE A 122 8.17 -14.82 16.15
C ILE A 122 7.47 -16.13 16.53
N GLU A 123 6.39 -16.00 17.27
CA GLU A 123 5.42 -17.07 17.53
C GLU A 123 4.25 -16.88 16.56
N CYS A 124 3.92 -17.94 15.85
CA CYS A 124 2.81 -17.97 14.91
C CYS A 124 1.62 -18.65 15.57
N SER A 125 0.46 -18.04 15.53
CA SER A 125 -0.76 -18.66 16.04
C SER A 125 -1.92 -18.45 15.08
N THR A 126 -2.94 -19.28 15.17
CA THR A 126 -4.17 -19.15 14.37
C THR A 126 -5.36 -18.91 15.28
N PRO A 127 -6.49 -18.35 14.76
CA PRO A 127 -7.70 -18.16 15.54
C PRO A 127 -8.19 -19.43 16.22
N GLN A 128 -8.01 -20.59 15.57
CA GLN A 128 -8.37 -21.89 16.12
C GLN A 128 -7.46 -22.30 17.29
N ALA A 129 -6.15 -22.04 17.18
CA ALA A 129 -5.20 -22.29 18.26
C ALA A 129 -5.48 -21.36 19.46
N LEU A 130 -5.77 -20.08 19.20
CA LEU A 130 -6.13 -19.11 20.26
C LEU A 130 -7.48 -19.41 20.92
N ALA A 131 -8.42 -20.00 20.19
CA ALA A 131 -9.70 -20.46 20.77
C ALA A 131 -9.51 -21.69 21.66
N ALA A 132 -8.50 -22.54 21.38
CA ALA A 132 -8.19 -23.74 22.15
C ALA A 132 -7.27 -23.46 23.37
N ALA A 133 -6.42 -22.42 23.25
CA ALA A 133 -5.50 -22.03 24.31
C ALA A 133 -5.47 -20.50 24.47
N PRO A 134 -5.55 -19.96 25.69
CA PRO A 134 -5.52 -18.53 25.93
C PRO A 134 -4.27 -17.86 25.33
N ILE A 135 -4.41 -16.61 24.94
CA ILE A 135 -3.31 -15.78 24.40
C ILE A 135 -2.11 -15.70 25.35
N THR A 136 -2.36 -15.88 26.65
CA THR A 136 -1.34 -15.99 27.69
C THR A 136 -0.38 -17.15 27.47
N THR A 137 -0.80 -18.22 26.78
CA THR A 137 0.07 -19.36 26.45
C THR A 137 1.14 -18.94 25.44
N ALA A 138 0.75 -18.26 24.36
CA ALA A 138 1.68 -17.71 23.37
C ALA A 138 2.62 -16.67 24.02
N LEU A 139 2.08 -15.81 24.88
CA LEU A 139 2.84 -14.83 25.63
C LEU A 139 3.91 -15.51 26.54
N ASN A 140 3.53 -16.52 27.28
CA ASN A 140 4.46 -17.26 28.18
C ASN A 140 5.58 -17.92 27.35
N ARG A 141 5.27 -18.49 26.20
CA ARG A 141 6.30 -19.05 25.30
C ARG A 141 7.28 -17.96 24.86
N LEU A 142 6.81 -16.82 24.35
CA LEU A 142 7.66 -15.72 23.93
C LEU A 142 8.54 -15.18 25.05
N ILE A 143 8.01 -15.02 26.25
CA ILE A 143 8.77 -14.62 27.45
C ILE A 143 9.86 -15.65 27.76
N THR A 144 9.53 -16.94 27.71
CA THR A 144 10.49 -18.03 27.93
C THR A 144 11.60 -17.99 26.86
N TYR A 145 11.25 -17.84 25.60
CA TYR A 145 12.21 -17.74 24.48
C TYR A 145 13.18 -16.57 24.66
N ARG A 146 12.64 -15.39 24.99
CA ARG A 146 13.47 -14.21 25.23
C ARG A 146 14.40 -14.40 26.41
N ASN A 147 13.93 -15.03 27.50
CA ASN A 147 14.75 -15.28 28.67
C ASN A 147 15.87 -16.30 28.39
N LEU A 148 15.62 -17.31 27.56
CA LEU A 148 16.64 -18.30 27.14
C LEU A 148 17.73 -17.67 26.27
N LEU A 149 17.38 -16.71 25.41
CA LEU A 149 18.33 -16.05 24.51
C LEU A 149 18.96 -14.80 25.12
N GLY A 150 18.34 -14.21 26.14
CA GLY A 150 18.79 -12.95 26.73
C GLY A 150 18.52 -11.70 25.87
N HIS A 151 18.05 -11.85 24.64
CA HIS A 151 17.75 -10.76 23.71
C HIS A 151 16.66 -11.13 22.71
N GLY A 152 16.23 -10.17 21.91
CA GLY A 152 15.27 -10.35 20.83
C GLY A 152 13.94 -9.64 21.09
N ARG A 153 13.35 -9.13 20.01
CA ARG A 153 12.01 -8.56 19.99
C ARG A 153 11.00 -9.70 19.91
N MET A 154 10.12 -9.76 20.88
CA MET A 154 9.02 -10.72 20.88
C MET A 154 7.94 -10.28 19.91
N VAL A 155 7.52 -11.15 19.00
CA VAL A 155 6.48 -10.92 18.00
C VAL A 155 5.45 -12.04 18.09
N LEU A 156 4.18 -11.69 18.17
CA LEU A 156 3.07 -12.62 17.96
C LEU A 156 2.43 -12.35 16.60
N ALA A 157 2.49 -13.31 15.70
CA ALA A 157 1.86 -13.25 14.39
C ALA A 157 0.56 -14.06 14.35
N VAL A 158 -0.56 -13.40 13.95
CA VAL A 158 -1.89 -14.03 13.92
C VAL A 158 -2.65 -13.56 12.67
N PRO A 159 -3.13 -14.46 11.79
CA PRO A 159 -3.89 -14.10 10.61
C PRO A 159 -5.37 -13.82 10.92
N ALA A 160 -5.62 -13.07 11.99
CA ALA A 160 -6.93 -12.59 12.44
C ALA A 160 -6.79 -11.26 13.18
N THR A 161 -7.87 -10.52 13.28
CA THR A 161 -7.94 -9.31 14.13
C THR A 161 -8.07 -9.74 15.58
N LEU A 162 -7.19 -9.24 16.44
CA LEU A 162 -7.22 -9.51 17.88
C LEU A 162 -8.20 -8.56 18.59
N LEU A 163 -8.71 -9.00 19.75
CA LEU A 163 -9.54 -8.18 20.61
C LEU A 163 -8.70 -7.09 21.29
N ALA A 164 -9.30 -5.94 21.58
CA ALA A 164 -8.62 -4.82 22.21
C ALA A 164 -7.97 -5.17 23.56
N GLN A 165 -8.61 -6.04 24.35
CA GLN A 165 -8.08 -6.54 25.62
C GLN A 165 -6.81 -7.38 25.44
N ASP A 166 -6.73 -8.20 24.39
CA ASP A 166 -5.58 -9.05 24.09
C ASP A 166 -4.41 -8.21 23.58
N ILE A 167 -4.72 -7.22 22.72
CA ILE A 167 -3.75 -6.21 22.25
C ILE A 167 -3.14 -5.48 23.45
N ALA A 168 -3.96 -5.01 24.39
CA ALA A 168 -3.49 -4.31 25.59
C ALA A 168 -2.55 -5.18 26.44
N ALA A 169 -2.92 -6.44 26.68
CA ALA A 169 -2.11 -7.37 27.48
C ALA A 169 -0.75 -7.66 26.82
N LEU A 170 -0.71 -7.92 25.52
CA LEU A 170 0.50 -8.15 24.76
C LEU A 170 1.41 -6.93 24.72
N THR A 171 0.82 -5.73 24.53
CA THR A 171 1.56 -4.48 24.48
C THR A 171 2.25 -4.18 25.82
N VAL A 172 1.54 -4.36 26.94
CA VAL A 172 2.10 -4.21 28.29
C VAL A 172 3.29 -5.16 28.52
N ALA A 173 3.20 -6.37 27.97
CA ALA A 173 4.28 -7.37 28.05
C ALA A 173 5.46 -7.08 27.08
N GLY A 174 5.38 -6.03 26.25
CA GLY A 174 6.40 -5.67 25.29
C GLY A 174 6.43 -6.56 24.05
N VAL A 175 5.32 -7.22 23.71
CA VAL A 175 5.17 -8.04 22.50
C VAL A 175 4.69 -7.14 21.35
N GLU A 176 5.38 -7.24 20.23
CA GLU A 176 4.95 -6.64 18.96
C GLU A 176 3.88 -7.55 18.33
N ILE A 177 2.81 -6.94 17.84
CA ILE A 177 1.64 -7.68 17.35
C ILE A 177 1.60 -7.59 15.84
N TRP A 178 1.63 -8.74 15.17
CA TRP A 178 1.42 -8.86 13.73
C TRP A 178 0.07 -9.55 13.47
N ASP A 179 -1.00 -8.82 13.76
CA ASP A 179 -2.37 -9.26 13.49
C ASP A 179 -2.73 -9.07 12.00
N LEU A 180 -3.94 -9.49 11.60
CA LEU A 180 -4.36 -9.41 10.21
C LEU A 180 -4.27 -8.00 9.60
N PRO A 181 -4.69 -6.91 10.28
CA PRO A 181 -4.47 -5.53 9.82
C PRO A 181 -3.00 -5.21 9.56
N TYR A 182 -2.11 -5.58 10.48
CA TYR A 182 -0.67 -5.39 10.32
C TYR A 182 -0.10 -6.22 9.17
N LEU A 183 -0.44 -7.51 9.09
CA LEU A 183 0.01 -8.42 8.03
C LEU A 183 -0.39 -7.91 6.64
N ILE A 184 -1.61 -7.38 6.50
CA ILE A 184 -2.07 -6.77 5.25
C ILE A 184 -1.22 -5.56 4.89
N GLN A 185 -1.00 -4.66 5.82
CA GLN A 185 -0.26 -3.43 5.58
C GLN A 185 1.22 -3.70 5.28
N ALA A 186 1.86 -4.55 6.06
CA ALA A 186 3.31 -4.78 5.98
C ALA A 186 3.70 -5.73 4.85
N PHE A 187 2.87 -6.73 4.54
CA PHE A 187 3.31 -7.90 3.77
C PHE A 187 2.48 -8.25 2.52
N SER A 188 1.40 -7.53 2.21
CA SER A 188 0.57 -7.85 1.05
C SER A 188 1.34 -7.82 -0.28
N ARG A 189 2.34 -6.94 -0.40
CA ARG A 189 3.19 -6.88 -1.59
C ARG A 189 3.95 -8.18 -1.79
N GLN A 190 4.67 -8.64 -0.78
CA GLN A 190 5.45 -9.86 -0.81
C GLN A 190 4.56 -11.10 -0.96
N ALA A 191 3.35 -11.05 -0.38
CA ALA A 191 2.37 -12.12 -0.49
C ALA A 191 1.94 -12.38 -1.96
N ARG A 192 2.01 -11.39 -2.85
CA ARG A 192 1.71 -11.57 -4.29
C ARG A 192 2.69 -12.53 -4.98
N ASP A 193 3.94 -12.54 -4.51
CA ASP A 193 5.04 -13.30 -5.10
C ASP A 193 5.25 -14.68 -4.44
N VAL A 194 4.44 -15.01 -3.42
CA VAL A 194 4.45 -16.32 -2.76
C VAL A 194 3.51 -17.27 -3.50
N SER A 195 3.82 -18.56 -3.45
CA SER A 195 2.98 -19.61 -4.03
C SER A 195 1.53 -19.52 -3.52
N PRO A 196 0.54 -19.85 -4.37
CA PRO A 196 -0.86 -19.86 -3.97
C PRO A 196 -1.10 -20.67 -2.70
N SER A 197 -1.75 -20.05 -1.71
CA SER A 197 -2.10 -20.66 -0.43
C SER A 197 -3.32 -19.95 0.18
N TYR A 198 -3.91 -20.55 1.20
CA TYR A 198 -5.01 -19.94 1.94
C TYR A 198 -4.65 -18.55 2.48
N PHE A 199 -3.52 -18.44 3.18
CA PHE A 199 -3.13 -17.19 3.84
C PHE A 199 -2.76 -16.09 2.84
N ARG A 200 -2.16 -16.47 1.70
CA ARG A 200 -1.97 -15.55 0.57
C ARG A 200 -3.31 -15.00 0.10
N THR A 201 -4.27 -15.87 -0.15
CA THR A 201 -5.61 -15.48 -0.60
C THR A 201 -6.32 -14.62 0.44
N LEU A 202 -6.25 -15.00 1.71
CA LEU A 202 -6.80 -14.22 2.82
C LEU A 202 -6.24 -12.78 2.82
N LEU A 203 -4.92 -12.62 2.82
CA LEU A 203 -4.29 -11.30 2.85
C LEU A 203 -4.68 -10.45 1.65
N LEU A 204 -4.58 -11.02 0.43
CA LEU A 204 -4.86 -10.26 -0.80
C LEU A 204 -6.34 -9.89 -0.93
N THR A 205 -7.25 -10.78 -0.54
CA THR A 205 -8.68 -10.47 -0.54
C THR A 205 -9.01 -9.39 0.47
N GLN A 206 -8.50 -9.48 1.68
CA GLN A 206 -8.73 -8.48 2.73
C GLN A 206 -8.08 -7.13 2.36
N GLN A 207 -6.91 -7.14 1.71
CA GLN A 207 -6.31 -5.92 1.16
C GLN A 207 -7.25 -5.26 0.13
N THR A 208 -7.78 -6.05 -0.80
CA THR A 208 -8.71 -5.55 -1.84
C THR A 208 -9.95 -4.93 -1.21
N LEU A 209 -10.53 -5.57 -0.20
CA LEU A 209 -11.69 -5.05 0.52
C LEU A 209 -11.39 -3.74 1.24
N LYS A 210 -10.28 -3.70 1.96
CA LYS A 210 -9.81 -2.49 2.65
C LYS A 210 -9.61 -1.35 1.64
N PHE A 211 -9.08 -1.65 0.44
CA PHE A 211 -8.93 -0.68 -0.63
C PHE A 211 -10.27 -0.16 -1.15
N GLN A 212 -11.27 -1.02 -1.36
CA GLN A 212 -12.59 -0.61 -1.86
C GLN A 212 -13.30 0.42 -0.96
N THR A 213 -13.01 0.41 0.34
CA THR A 213 -13.58 1.32 1.33
C THR A 213 -12.61 2.43 1.76
N SER A 214 -11.43 2.50 1.15
CA SER A 214 -10.39 3.45 1.52
C SER A 214 -10.63 4.85 0.96
N ARG A 215 -9.97 5.84 1.58
CA ARG A 215 -9.98 7.22 1.08
C ARG A 215 -9.33 7.32 -0.29
N GLU A 216 -8.27 6.56 -0.54
CA GLU A 216 -7.57 6.52 -1.82
C GLU A 216 -8.50 6.06 -2.94
N ARG A 217 -9.31 5.01 -2.70
CA ARG A 217 -10.29 4.54 -3.67
C ARG A 217 -11.36 5.57 -3.95
N GLN A 218 -11.80 6.30 -2.94
CA GLN A 218 -12.76 7.39 -3.11
C GLN A 218 -12.16 8.49 -3.99
N LEU A 219 -10.95 8.97 -3.68
CA LEU A 219 -10.27 10.01 -4.45
C LEU A 219 -10.03 9.58 -5.92
N ILE A 220 -9.67 8.31 -6.15
CA ILE A 220 -9.57 7.75 -7.51
C ILE A 220 -10.92 7.79 -8.22
N ASN A 221 -12.01 7.42 -7.57
CA ASN A 221 -13.34 7.47 -8.17
C ASN A 221 -13.74 8.91 -8.51
N ASP A 222 -13.50 9.86 -7.59
CA ASP A 222 -13.81 11.27 -7.81
C ASP A 222 -13.02 11.82 -9.01
N LEU A 223 -11.73 11.48 -9.12
CA LEU A 223 -10.89 11.84 -10.25
C LEU A 223 -11.42 11.27 -11.58
N ARG A 224 -11.80 9.98 -11.61
CA ARG A 224 -12.29 9.28 -12.81
C ARG A 224 -13.67 9.77 -13.26
N THR A 225 -14.54 10.12 -12.32
CA THR A 225 -15.91 10.57 -12.62
C THR A 225 -15.98 12.04 -13.02
N CYS A 226 -14.98 12.83 -12.68
CA CYS A 226 -14.86 14.21 -13.11
C CYS A 226 -14.66 14.29 -14.63
N ARG A 227 -15.50 15.03 -15.33
CA ARG A 227 -15.44 15.14 -16.78
C ARG A 227 -14.29 16.04 -17.20
N ALA A 228 -13.59 15.64 -18.28
CA ALA A 228 -12.59 16.50 -18.89
C ALA A 228 -13.24 17.65 -19.65
N GLY A 229 -12.72 18.88 -19.48
CA GLY A 229 -13.20 20.05 -20.19
C GLY A 229 -13.45 21.26 -19.31
N LYS A 230 -14.00 22.31 -19.96
CA LYS A 230 -14.20 23.60 -19.29
C LYS A 230 -15.32 23.61 -18.25
N GLU A 231 -16.27 22.68 -18.35
CA GLU A 231 -17.42 22.66 -17.43
C GLU A 231 -17.01 22.27 -16.01
N ASP A 232 -16.19 21.23 -15.87
CA ASP A 232 -15.80 20.66 -14.59
C ASP A 232 -14.38 21.07 -14.14
N TRP A 233 -13.78 22.14 -14.71
CA TRP A 233 -12.41 22.53 -14.37
C TRP A 233 -12.22 22.86 -12.88
N ARG A 234 -13.23 23.52 -12.27
CA ARG A 234 -13.20 23.84 -10.82
C ARG A 234 -13.31 22.59 -9.97
N LEU A 235 -14.15 21.65 -10.38
CA LEU A 235 -14.28 20.36 -9.70
C LEU A 235 -12.97 19.58 -9.78
N TYR A 236 -12.36 19.50 -10.96
CA TYR A 236 -11.06 18.88 -11.14
C TYR A 236 -9.98 19.52 -10.27
N GLN A 237 -9.91 20.84 -10.25
CA GLN A 237 -8.97 21.57 -9.40
C GLN A 237 -9.21 21.29 -7.92
N SER A 238 -10.47 21.23 -7.48
CA SER A 238 -10.80 20.88 -6.08
C SER A 238 -10.35 19.46 -5.72
N ILE A 239 -10.62 18.47 -6.60
CA ILE A 239 -10.21 17.07 -6.40
C ILE A 239 -8.68 16.97 -6.34
N VAL A 240 -7.97 17.61 -7.29
CA VAL A 240 -6.51 17.62 -7.31
C VAL A 240 -5.96 18.25 -6.03
N GLY A 241 -6.53 19.36 -5.55
CA GLY A 241 -6.11 20.01 -4.30
C GLY A 241 -6.23 19.10 -3.10
N GLU A 242 -7.33 18.37 -3.00
CA GLU A 242 -7.57 17.40 -1.93
C GLU A 242 -6.59 16.21 -2.00
N ILE A 243 -6.34 15.71 -3.21
CA ILE A 243 -5.36 14.64 -3.43
C ILE A 243 -3.94 15.11 -3.05
N LEU A 244 -3.54 16.32 -3.42
CA LEU A 244 -2.23 16.87 -3.08
C LEU A 244 -2.05 17.01 -1.56
N GLU A 245 -3.06 17.53 -0.85
CA GLU A 245 -3.04 17.60 0.61
C GLU A 245 -2.90 16.19 1.20
N TYR A 246 -3.69 15.23 0.73
CA TYR A 246 -3.68 13.86 1.23
C TYR A 246 -2.35 13.13 0.98
N LEU A 247 -1.76 13.30 -0.21
CA LEU A 247 -0.53 12.58 -0.60
C LEU A 247 0.74 13.20 -0.03
N LEU A 248 0.82 14.53 0.03
CA LEU A 248 2.07 15.24 0.26
C LEU A 248 2.20 15.85 1.66
N THR A 249 1.13 15.92 2.45
CA THR A 249 1.19 16.35 3.85
C THR A 249 1.47 15.13 4.75
N PRO A 250 2.38 15.19 5.75
CA PRO A 250 3.08 16.39 6.25
C PRO A 250 4.46 16.64 5.61
N ALA A 251 4.86 15.91 4.57
CA ALA A 251 6.18 16.09 3.95
C ALA A 251 6.35 17.48 3.33
N LEU A 252 5.28 18.02 2.74
CA LEU A 252 5.09 19.42 2.41
C LEU A 252 3.97 20.00 3.27
N ASP A 253 3.92 21.32 3.36
CA ASP A 253 2.79 21.99 4.03
C ASP A 253 1.54 22.00 3.13
N LYS A 254 0.39 22.34 3.71
CA LYS A 254 -0.89 22.33 3.00
C LYS A 254 -0.88 23.19 1.76
N PRO A 255 -1.56 22.74 0.67
CA PRO A 255 -1.66 23.53 -0.55
C PRO A 255 -2.33 24.89 -0.30
N ILE A 256 -1.67 25.94 -0.75
CA ILE A 256 -2.25 27.28 -0.85
C ILE A 256 -2.87 27.40 -2.25
N CYS A 257 -4.20 27.59 -2.29
CA CYS A 257 -4.96 27.60 -3.54
C CYS A 257 -5.06 29.00 -4.13
N GLU A 258 -5.10 29.11 -5.46
CA GLU A 258 -5.44 30.30 -6.23
C GLU A 258 -4.61 31.56 -5.93
N LEU A 259 -3.31 31.43 -5.71
CA LEU A 259 -2.44 32.58 -5.55
C LEU A 259 -2.15 33.28 -6.87
N SER A 260 -2.51 34.56 -6.94
CA SER A 260 -2.09 35.46 -8.01
C SER A 260 -0.94 36.34 -7.53
N ASP A 261 0.05 36.58 -8.40
CA ASP A 261 1.07 37.60 -8.12
C ASP A 261 0.47 39.02 -8.27
N MET A 262 1.13 40.01 -7.64
CA MET A 262 0.85 41.43 -7.90
C MET A 262 1.49 41.79 -9.25
N PRO A 263 0.78 42.03 -10.32
CA PRO A 263 -0.51 42.69 -10.55
C PRO A 263 -1.67 41.78 -11.02
N ARG A 264 -1.81 40.57 -10.54
CA ARG A 264 -2.83 39.56 -10.92
C ARG A 264 -2.68 39.02 -12.36
N ALA A 265 -1.51 39.15 -12.93
CA ALA A 265 -1.24 38.72 -14.30
C ALA A 265 -1.06 37.19 -14.40
N ASN A 266 -0.62 36.57 -13.33
CA ASN A 266 -0.31 35.11 -13.25
C ASN A 266 -1.05 34.47 -12.09
N ARG A 267 -1.94 33.54 -12.38
CA ARG A 267 -2.68 32.76 -11.39
C ARG A 267 -2.08 31.36 -11.34
N ARG A 268 -1.69 30.93 -10.15
CA ARG A 268 -1.20 29.60 -9.86
C ARG A 268 -2.29 28.82 -9.15
N ASP A 269 -2.54 27.58 -9.59
CA ASP A 269 -3.60 26.77 -8.99
C ASP A 269 -3.23 26.37 -7.56
N PHE A 270 -2.02 25.85 -7.34
CA PHE A 270 -1.54 25.44 -6.03
C PHE A 270 -0.07 25.84 -5.83
N ILE A 271 0.23 26.18 -4.58
CA ILE A 271 1.60 26.35 -4.08
C ILE A 271 1.69 25.56 -2.77
N LEU A 272 2.63 24.64 -2.68
CA LEU A 272 2.91 23.89 -1.46
C LEU A 272 4.23 24.37 -0.85
N PRO A 273 4.21 24.97 0.36
CA PRO A 273 5.44 25.35 1.04
C PRO A 273 6.27 24.11 1.41
N ASN A 274 7.58 24.20 1.21
CA ASN A 274 8.51 23.11 1.47
C ASN A 274 9.45 23.47 2.61
N TYR A 275 9.12 23.03 3.81
CA TYR A 275 9.94 23.23 5.00
C TYR A 275 10.70 21.96 5.42
N ALA A 276 10.77 20.96 4.56
CA ALA A 276 11.46 19.70 4.83
C ALA A 276 12.93 19.93 5.17
N LYS A 277 13.40 19.28 6.24
CA LYS A 277 14.79 19.37 6.71
C LYS A 277 15.64 18.18 6.25
N GLU A 278 15.01 17.11 5.86
CA GLU A 278 15.62 15.86 5.42
C GLU A 278 14.77 15.17 4.35
N GLY A 279 15.33 14.16 3.72
CA GLY A 279 14.63 13.34 2.72
C GLY A 279 14.51 13.99 1.34
N PHE A 280 13.58 13.49 0.55
CA PHE A 280 13.43 13.88 -0.85
C PHE A 280 13.14 15.37 -1.02
N TRP A 281 12.19 15.91 -0.27
CA TRP A 281 11.76 17.30 -0.42
C TRP A 281 12.84 18.31 0.04
N ALA A 282 13.66 17.94 1.04
CA ALA A 282 14.82 18.75 1.41
C ALA A 282 15.84 18.80 0.24
N SER A 283 16.13 17.65 -0.39
CA SER A 283 17.00 17.60 -1.57
C SER A 283 16.45 18.41 -2.75
N MET A 284 15.13 18.43 -2.95
CA MET A 284 14.49 19.26 -3.98
C MET A 284 14.65 20.74 -3.69
N ARG A 285 14.56 21.15 -2.42
CA ARG A 285 14.80 22.53 -2.00
C ARG A 285 16.24 22.96 -2.28
N ASP A 286 17.18 22.11 -1.94
CA ASP A 286 18.61 22.41 -2.10
C ASP A 286 19.03 22.47 -3.59
N MET A 287 18.57 21.49 -4.41
CA MET A 287 18.96 21.41 -5.82
C MET A 287 18.23 22.41 -6.72
N TYR A 288 16.94 22.66 -6.45
CA TYR A 288 16.08 23.46 -7.33
C TYR A 288 15.55 24.73 -6.65
N LYS A 289 16.09 25.11 -5.48
CA LYS A 289 15.56 26.22 -4.68
C LYS A 289 14.06 26.12 -4.46
N ALA A 290 13.56 24.87 -4.34
CA ALA A 290 12.13 24.58 -4.24
C ALA A 290 11.63 24.81 -2.82
N ASP A 291 11.73 26.07 -2.33
CA ASP A 291 11.10 26.50 -1.09
C ASP A 291 9.56 26.41 -1.19
N TYR A 292 9.08 26.43 -2.41
CA TYR A 292 7.69 26.19 -2.77
C TYR A 292 7.62 25.24 -3.96
N VAL A 293 6.66 24.33 -3.96
CA VAL A 293 6.33 23.48 -5.10
C VAL A 293 5.13 24.09 -5.82
N VAL A 294 5.32 24.55 -7.05
CA VAL A 294 4.24 25.10 -7.87
C VAL A 294 3.56 23.97 -8.61
N ILE A 295 2.23 23.90 -8.51
CA ILE A 295 1.44 22.89 -9.22
C ILE A 295 0.31 23.57 -10.00
N ASP A 296 0.15 23.16 -11.24
CA ASP A 296 -0.87 23.65 -12.17
C ASP A 296 -1.73 22.48 -12.64
N ALA A 297 -3.07 22.59 -12.49
CA ALA A 297 -4.01 21.51 -12.79
C ALA A 297 -4.78 21.80 -14.09
N LYS A 298 -4.62 20.94 -15.09
CA LYS A 298 -5.19 21.10 -16.44
C LYS A 298 -6.29 20.06 -16.72
N ASN A 299 -7.55 20.45 -16.56
CA ASN A 299 -8.70 19.62 -16.91
C ASN A 299 -9.00 19.66 -18.41
N SER A 300 -8.05 19.28 -19.24
CA SER A 300 -8.22 19.27 -20.70
C SER A 300 -8.43 17.85 -21.23
N GLY A 301 -9.44 17.66 -22.08
CA GLY A 301 -9.61 16.41 -22.83
C GLY A 301 -8.56 16.20 -23.95
N LYS A 302 -7.59 17.13 -24.08
CA LYS A 302 -6.47 17.04 -25.01
C LYS A 302 -5.16 16.93 -24.24
N ARG A 303 -4.14 16.36 -24.87
CA ARG A 303 -2.78 16.36 -24.34
C ARG A 303 -2.24 17.77 -24.17
N LEU A 304 -1.37 17.99 -23.19
CA LEU A 304 -0.70 19.27 -22.96
C LEU A 304 0.11 19.71 -24.16
N ARG A 305 0.20 21.01 -24.34
CA ARG A 305 0.95 21.67 -25.40
C ARG A 305 2.13 22.45 -24.83
N LYS A 306 3.06 22.86 -25.70
CA LYS A 306 4.19 23.73 -25.37
C LYS A 306 3.78 24.96 -24.54
N SER A 307 2.65 25.59 -24.85
CA SER A 307 2.14 26.77 -24.13
C SER A 307 1.88 26.50 -22.64
N ASP A 308 1.42 25.27 -22.28
CA ASP A 308 1.12 24.91 -20.91
C ASP A 308 2.42 24.76 -20.09
N VAL A 309 3.47 24.20 -20.70
CA VAL A 309 4.81 24.09 -20.10
C VAL A 309 5.39 25.49 -19.88
N LEU A 310 5.37 26.36 -20.89
CA LEU A 310 5.90 27.72 -20.81
C LEU A 310 5.14 28.59 -19.79
N GLN A 311 3.84 28.36 -19.61
CA GLN A 311 3.07 29.03 -18.56
C GLN A 311 3.63 28.70 -17.16
N VAL A 312 3.87 27.44 -16.86
CA VAL A 312 4.44 27.04 -15.57
C VAL A 312 5.90 27.51 -15.44
N ALA A 313 6.68 27.39 -16.51
CA ALA A 313 8.05 27.90 -16.56
C ALA A 313 8.14 29.39 -16.19
N HIS A 314 7.16 30.20 -16.63
CA HIS A 314 7.10 31.63 -16.30
C HIS A 314 6.90 31.89 -14.80
N TYR A 315 6.23 30.99 -14.08
CA TYR A 315 6.03 31.10 -12.62
C TYR A 315 7.31 30.81 -11.83
N LEU A 316 8.18 29.95 -12.36
CA LEU A 316 9.40 29.50 -11.67
C LEU A 316 10.51 30.56 -11.75
N LYS A 317 10.93 31.05 -10.58
CA LYS A 317 11.97 32.08 -10.47
C LYS A 317 12.86 31.77 -9.27
N PRO A 318 14.21 31.88 -9.40
CA PRO A 318 15.16 31.54 -8.34
C PRO A 318 14.99 32.35 -7.05
N ARG A 319 14.52 33.59 -7.15
CA ARG A 319 14.23 34.51 -6.03
C ARG A 319 12.72 34.66 -5.82
N GLY A 320 11.96 33.59 -6.00
CA GLY A 320 10.51 33.55 -5.83
C GLY A 320 10.10 32.20 -5.29
N VAL A 321 9.33 31.45 -6.08
CA VAL A 321 8.82 30.12 -5.69
C VAL A 321 9.85 28.97 -5.89
N GLY A 322 11.00 29.25 -6.49
CA GLY A 322 12.01 28.25 -6.85
C GLY A 322 11.93 27.82 -8.32
N LEU A 323 12.62 26.73 -8.64
CA LEU A 323 12.83 26.22 -10.00
C LEU A 323 12.19 24.87 -10.25
N PHE A 324 11.28 24.42 -9.37
CA PHE A 324 10.57 23.15 -9.50
C PHE A 324 9.06 23.36 -9.61
N GLY A 325 8.45 22.74 -10.62
CA GLY A 325 7.01 22.77 -10.83
C GLY A 325 6.45 21.43 -11.34
N ILE A 326 5.15 21.22 -11.13
CA ILE A 326 4.43 20.04 -11.58
C ILE A 326 3.18 20.50 -12.35
N ILE A 327 2.92 19.89 -13.49
CA ILE A 327 1.66 20.02 -14.22
C ILE A 327 0.88 18.72 -14.04
N ILE A 328 -0.32 18.80 -13.47
CA ILE A 328 -1.23 17.66 -13.35
C ILE A 328 -2.28 17.77 -14.46
N CYS A 329 -2.47 16.72 -15.24
CA CYS A 329 -3.37 16.74 -16.40
C CYS A 329 -4.04 15.40 -16.65
N ARG A 330 -5.07 15.39 -17.48
CA ARG A 330 -5.85 14.16 -17.77
C ARG A 330 -5.06 13.10 -18.55
N HIS A 331 -4.33 13.51 -19.60
CA HIS A 331 -3.82 12.59 -20.63
C HIS A 331 -2.32 12.68 -20.90
N GLY A 332 -1.57 13.42 -20.07
CA GLY A 332 -0.13 13.64 -20.30
C GLY A 332 0.16 14.68 -21.40
N ALA A 333 1.40 14.67 -21.88
CA ALA A 333 1.92 15.66 -22.82
C ALA A 333 1.86 15.21 -24.28
N ASP A 334 1.82 16.18 -25.20
CA ASP A 334 2.22 15.95 -26.57
C ASP A 334 3.74 15.75 -26.64
N GLU A 335 4.15 14.61 -27.20
CA GLU A 335 5.56 14.16 -27.07
C GLU A 335 6.57 15.10 -27.75
N ALA A 336 6.23 15.70 -28.91
CA ALA A 336 7.20 16.50 -29.66
C ALA A 336 7.39 17.90 -29.08
N GLY A 337 6.31 18.67 -28.89
CA GLY A 337 6.41 20.06 -28.49
C GLY A 337 6.71 20.27 -27.01
N CYS A 338 6.11 19.45 -26.13
CA CYS A 338 6.34 19.56 -24.70
C CYS A 338 7.73 19.07 -24.30
N ARG A 339 8.21 17.96 -24.88
CA ARG A 339 9.54 17.41 -24.55
C ARG A 339 10.66 18.40 -24.85
N LEU A 340 10.61 19.06 -26.02
CA LEU A 340 11.59 20.05 -26.39
C LEU A 340 11.59 21.23 -25.40
N SER A 341 10.40 21.75 -25.05
CA SER A 341 10.30 22.88 -24.12
C SER A 341 10.72 22.52 -22.70
N LEU A 342 10.40 21.32 -22.21
CA LEU A 342 10.88 20.85 -20.90
C LEU A 342 12.41 20.76 -20.87
N ARG A 343 13.02 20.30 -21.98
CA ARG A 343 14.48 20.21 -22.13
C ARG A 343 15.11 21.61 -22.19
N GLU A 344 14.57 22.55 -22.99
CA GLU A 344 15.03 23.94 -23.08
C GLU A 344 14.99 24.61 -21.71
N GLU A 345 13.86 24.54 -21.00
CA GLU A 345 13.72 25.15 -19.67
C GLU A 345 14.67 24.54 -18.63
N TRP A 346 14.96 23.25 -18.75
CA TRP A 346 15.93 22.57 -17.90
C TRP A 346 17.38 22.99 -18.22
N GLN A 347 17.78 22.96 -19.49
CA GLN A 347 19.16 23.17 -19.91
C GLN A 347 19.57 24.64 -19.84
N GLU A 348 18.67 25.55 -20.18
CA GLU A 348 18.97 26.98 -20.27
C GLU A 348 18.60 27.75 -19.00
N HIS A 349 17.58 27.28 -18.28
CA HIS A 349 17.01 28.01 -17.15
C HIS A 349 17.01 27.22 -15.82
N GLU A 350 17.60 26.02 -15.79
CA GLU A 350 17.66 25.14 -14.62
C GLU A 350 16.28 24.79 -14.00
N LYS A 351 15.19 24.99 -14.75
CA LYS A 351 13.83 24.75 -14.26
C LYS A 351 13.42 23.33 -14.52
N LEU A 352 13.14 22.58 -13.46
CA LEU A 352 12.59 21.25 -13.54
C LEU A 352 11.06 21.29 -13.50
N ILE A 353 10.42 20.91 -14.60
CA ILE A 353 8.96 20.82 -14.70
C ILE A 353 8.59 19.38 -14.99
N LEU A 354 7.76 18.78 -14.14
CA LEU A 354 7.24 17.44 -14.33
C LEU A 354 5.80 17.48 -14.80
N ILE A 355 5.42 16.47 -15.56
CA ILE A 355 4.05 16.25 -16.00
C ILE A 355 3.58 14.94 -15.41
N LEU A 356 2.49 15.01 -14.63
CA LEU A 356 1.79 13.87 -14.07
C LEU A 356 0.40 13.80 -14.69
N ASN A 357 0.00 12.63 -15.16
CA ASN A 357 -1.35 12.40 -15.62
C ASN A 357 -2.21 11.73 -14.54
N ASP A 358 -3.50 11.52 -14.81
CA ASP A 358 -4.41 10.88 -13.87
C ASP A 358 -3.94 9.48 -13.46
N ASP A 359 -3.34 8.70 -14.38
CA ASP A 359 -2.81 7.37 -14.06
C ASP A 359 -1.63 7.45 -13.08
N ASP A 360 -0.78 8.47 -13.21
CA ASP A 360 0.31 8.74 -12.27
C ASP A 360 -0.24 9.08 -10.87
N ILE A 361 -1.27 9.92 -10.80
CA ILE A 361 -1.94 10.28 -9.54
C ILE A 361 -2.60 9.07 -8.90
N GLU A 362 -3.28 8.23 -9.68
CA GLU A 362 -3.84 6.97 -9.19
C GLU A 362 -2.75 6.05 -8.64
N ALA A 363 -1.61 5.92 -9.34
CA ALA A 363 -0.48 5.11 -8.88
C ALA A 363 0.10 5.63 -7.56
N MET A 364 0.15 6.95 -7.34
CA MET A 364 0.56 7.57 -6.07
C MET A 364 -0.43 7.26 -4.94
N LEU A 365 -1.74 7.32 -5.22
CA LEU A 365 -2.79 6.97 -4.24
C LEU A 365 -2.72 5.48 -3.86
N VAL A 366 -2.53 4.59 -4.83
CA VAL A 366 -2.32 3.16 -4.57
C VAL A 366 -1.04 2.93 -3.76
N ALA A 367 0.05 3.65 -4.08
CA ALA A 367 1.29 3.57 -3.32
C ALA A 367 1.07 3.96 -1.84
N ARG A 368 0.34 5.05 -1.59
CA ARG A 368 -0.02 5.50 -0.24
C ARG A 368 -0.83 4.44 0.51
N PHE A 369 -1.84 3.85 -0.14
CA PHE A 369 -2.62 2.74 0.43
C PHE A 369 -1.75 1.53 0.81
N GLU A 370 -0.75 1.22 -0.01
CA GLU A 370 0.20 0.13 0.22
C GLU A 370 1.31 0.47 1.23
N GLY A 371 1.29 1.65 1.85
CA GLY A 371 2.30 2.11 2.80
C GLY A 371 3.64 2.45 2.15
N ARG A 372 3.64 2.74 0.85
CA ARG A 372 4.81 3.25 0.11
C ARG A 372 4.78 4.77 0.02
N GLU A 373 5.94 5.36 -0.15
CA GLU A 373 6.06 6.82 -0.30
C GLU A 373 5.53 7.26 -1.67
N PRO A 374 4.50 8.14 -1.73
CA PRO A 374 3.96 8.64 -2.99
C PRO A 374 5.00 9.33 -3.86
N GLU A 375 5.96 10.02 -3.26
CA GLU A 375 7.05 10.71 -3.95
C GLU A 375 8.03 9.80 -4.68
N ASP A 376 7.99 8.49 -4.48
CA ASP A 376 8.85 7.56 -5.24
C ASP A 376 8.52 7.59 -6.72
N LEU A 377 7.26 7.84 -7.08
CA LEU A 377 6.87 8.05 -8.47
C LEU A 377 7.45 9.37 -9.02
N ILE A 378 7.44 10.43 -8.22
CA ILE A 378 8.06 11.72 -8.60
C ILE A 378 9.57 11.54 -8.82
N LYS A 379 10.27 10.83 -7.91
CA LYS A 379 11.69 10.50 -8.05
C LYS A 379 11.96 9.73 -9.34
N LEU A 380 11.14 8.73 -9.64
CA LEU A 380 11.25 7.94 -10.88
C LEU A 380 11.08 8.81 -12.13
N LYS A 381 10.09 9.70 -12.15
CA LYS A 381 9.87 10.64 -13.26
C LYS A 381 11.03 11.61 -13.45
N ILE A 382 11.59 12.13 -12.37
CA ILE A 382 12.80 12.98 -12.42
C ILE A 382 13.96 12.18 -13.02
N GLN A 383 14.20 10.97 -12.56
CA GLN A 383 15.26 10.12 -13.08
C GLN A 383 15.08 9.84 -14.58
N GLN A 384 13.89 9.45 -15.00
CA GLN A 384 13.58 9.20 -16.41
C GLN A 384 13.79 10.44 -17.27
N PHE A 385 13.34 11.61 -16.80
CA PHE A 385 13.54 12.88 -17.48
C PHE A 385 15.04 13.16 -17.64
N ARG A 386 15.82 13.13 -16.57
CA ARG A 386 17.27 13.44 -16.60
C ARG A 386 18.08 12.47 -17.46
N LEU A 387 17.68 11.19 -17.54
CA LEU A 387 18.35 10.20 -18.40
C LEU A 387 17.91 10.29 -19.87
N SER A 388 16.85 11.03 -20.18
CA SER A 388 16.33 11.21 -21.56
C SER A 388 16.84 12.48 -22.25
N ILE A 389 17.60 13.29 -21.54
CA ILE A 389 18.21 14.54 -22.05
C ILE A 389 19.66 14.25 -22.55
#